data_5158162a9f72d5c5f4eba907c6c77af4
#
_entry.id   5158162a9f72d5c5f4eba907c6c77af4
#
_cell.length_a   1.000
_cell.length_b   1.000
_cell.length_c   1.000
_cell.angle_alpha   90.00
_cell.angle_beta   90.00
_cell.angle_gamma   90.00
#
_symmetry.space_group_name_H-M   'P 1'
#
loop_
_entity.id
_entity.type
_entity.pdbx_description
1 polymer ?
#
loop_
_entity_poly.entity_id
_entity_poly.type
_entity_poly.pdbx_seq_one_letter_code
_entity_poly.pdbx_strand_id
1 'polypeptide(L)'
;MKTAVIGASGYAGGELLRLLAIHPHFEVSVVSAHSNAGEQVTAIHPQLQSYAGREFVSVDSINFADIELVFLALPHGESAALIAKLPAHVKIVDLGADYRLEDATQWEKYYGGKHAGSWVYGLPELAAGQREAIKKENKVANPGCYATSISLGIAPAVAHIDCSDIVVVAASGTTGAGRSAKINLIGSEVMGSLTSYKFGGVHQHTPEIEQALSAVAQKEAKISFTPILAPMPRGILATITAKLTTALTTQQAHDLYAKHYAHEFFVDLLPLGQMPKTSAVTGSNKVQIQVAVDEHTQRLVVSVAIDNLGKGAAGQAIQNANLICGLAENSGLALDGIGA
;
A
#
# COMPACT_ATOMS: atom_id res chain seq x y z
N MET A 1 -17.62 -10.48 -11.81
CA MET A 1 -17.40 -11.23 -10.56
C MET A 1 -18.09 -10.52 -9.42
N LYS A 2 -18.94 -11.24 -8.68
CA LYS A 2 -19.61 -10.69 -7.48
C LYS A 2 -18.59 -10.44 -6.37
N THR A 3 -18.52 -9.21 -5.92
CA THR A 3 -17.47 -8.71 -5.04
C THR A 3 -18.05 -8.16 -3.75
N ALA A 4 -17.42 -8.47 -2.62
CA ALA A 4 -17.73 -7.89 -1.33
C ALA A 4 -16.58 -6.98 -0.84
N VAL A 5 -16.92 -5.84 -0.26
CA VAL A 5 -15.96 -4.94 0.41
C VAL A 5 -16.32 -4.88 1.89
N ILE A 6 -15.44 -5.42 2.72
CA ILE A 6 -15.59 -5.49 4.17
C ILE A 6 -14.75 -4.38 4.82
N GLY A 7 -15.33 -3.64 5.76
CA GLY A 7 -14.71 -2.43 6.31
C GLY A 7 -14.85 -1.22 5.38
N ALA A 8 -15.91 -1.20 4.57
CA ALA A 8 -16.12 -0.24 3.50
C ALA A 8 -16.37 1.20 3.97
N SER A 9 -16.66 1.45 5.26
CA SER A 9 -16.86 2.80 5.81
C SER A 9 -15.57 3.56 6.11
N GLY A 10 -14.41 2.87 6.12
CA GLY A 10 -13.08 3.48 6.27
C GLY A 10 -12.59 4.22 5.01
N TYR A 11 -11.47 4.95 5.12
CA TYR A 11 -10.89 5.65 3.95
C TYR A 11 -10.45 4.69 2.85
N ALA A 12 -9.75 3.61 3.19
CA ALA A 12 -9.34 2.60 2.20
C ALA A 12 -10.54 1.88 1.57
N GLY A 13 -11.57 1.56 2.38
CA GLY A 13 -12.82 0.97 1.90
C GLY A 13 -13.57 1.91 0.96
N GLY A 14 -13.69 3.19 1.31
CA GLY A 14 -14.31 4.20 0.43
C GLY A 14 -13.55 4.38 -0.89
N GLU A 15 -12.22 4.33 -0.87
CA GLU A 15 -11.42 4.38 -2.09
C GLU A 15 -11.57 3.11 -2.94
N LEU A 16 -11.65 1.92 -2.31
CA LEU A 16 -12.00 0.68 -3.02
C LEU A 16 -13.35 0.83 -3.73
N LEU A 17 -14.38 1.31 -3.05
CA LEU A 17 -15.69 1.52 -3.65
C LEU A 17 -15.63 2.49 -4.83
N ARG A 18 -14.84 3.59 -4.72
CA ARG A 18 -14.66 4.56 -5.81
C ARG A 18 -14.06 3.90 -7.06
N LEU A 19 -13.02 3.10 -6.90
CA LEU A 19 -12.35 2.41 -8.00
C LEU A 19 -13.23 1.29 -8.57
N LEU A 20 -13.88 0.52 -7.71
CA LEU A 20 -14.77 -0.58 -8.12
C LEU A 20 -16.02 -0.09 -8.85
N ALA A 21 -16.50 1.14 -8.60
CA ALA A 21 -17.66 1.71 -9.29
C ALA A 21 -17.51 1.77 -10.82
N ILE A 22 -16.29 1.85 -11.31
CA ILE A 22 -15.96 1.92 -12.74
C ILE A 22 -15.20 0.69 -13.24
N HIS A 23 -15.01 -0.32 -12.39
CA HIS A 23 -14.24 -1.50 -12.75
C HIS A 23 -15.04 -2.41 -13.71
N PRO A 24 -14.48 -2.80 -14.87
CA PRO A 24 -15.25 -3.49 -15.91
C PRO A 24 -15.65 -4.93 -15.55
N HIS A 25 -14.99 -5.56 -14.56
CA HIS A 25 -15.15 -6.98 -14.26
C HIS A 25 -15.61 -7.28 -12.83
N PHE A 26 -15.47 -6.33 -11.89
CA PHE A 26 -15.85 -6.51 -10.48
C PHE A 26 -17.14 -5.76 -10.19
N GLU A 27 -18.18 -6.49 -9.83
CA GLU A 27 -19.48 -5.95 -9.45
C GLU A 27 -19.61 -5.96 -7.92
N VAL A 28 -19.63 -4.80 -7.29
CA VAL A 28 -19.82 -4.71 -5.84
C VAL A 28 -21.25 -5.12 -5.49
N SER A 29 -21.43 -6.32 -4.96
CA SER A 29 -22.71 -6.84 -4.51
C SER A 29 -22.94 -6.60 -3.01
N VAL A 30 -21.87 -6.57 -2.20
CA VAL A 30 -21.94 -6.37 -0.76
C VAL A 30 -20.98 -5.25 -0.33
N VAL A 31 -21.49 -4.33 0.49
CA VAL A 31 -20.71 -3.31 1.22
C VAL A 31 -20.96 -3.49 2.71
N SER A 32 -19.90 -3.73 3.50
CA SER A 32 -20.06 -4.01 4.93
C SER A 32 -19.27 -3.04 5.79
N ALA A 33 -19.86 -2.70 6.93
CA ALA A 33 -19.21 -1.94 7.97
C ALA A 33 -19.63 -2.48 9.34
N HIS A 34 -18.81 -2.26 10.37
CA HIS A 34 -19.13 -2.67 11.73
C HIS A 34 -19.99 -1.60 12.42
N SER A 35 -19.42 -0.44 12.72
CA SER A 35 -20.09 0.64 13.45
C SER A 35 -21.12 1.42 12.62
N ASN A 36 -21.02 1.36 11.30
CA ASN A 36 -21.90 2.08 10.38
C ASN A 36 -22.90 1.14 9.67
N ALA A 37 -23.11 -0.09 10.17
CA ALA A 37 -24.14 -0.98 9.62
C ALA A 37 -25.54 -0.34 9.74
N GLY A 38 -26.31 -0.36 8.63
CA GLY A 38 -27.60 0.32 8.52
C GLY A 38 -27.54 1.76 8.00
N GLU A 39 -26.35 2.37 7.92
CA GLU A 39 -26.20 3.69 7.33
C GLU A 39 -26.05 3.63 5.82
N GLN A 40 -26.55 4.67 5.13
CA GLN A 40 -26.38 4.81 3.69
C GLN A 40 -24.92 5.02 3.33
N VAL A 41 -24.43 4.38 2.26
CA VAL A 41 -23.06 4.57 1.76
C VAL A 41 -22.76 6.04 1.50
N THR A 42 -23.72 6.77 0.90
CA THR A 42 -23.56 8.20 0.59
C THR A 42 -23.63 9.11 1.81
N ALA A 43 -24.14 8.68 2.94
CA ALA A 43 -24.04 9.43 4.20
C ALA A 43 -22.62 9.43 4.75
N ILE A 44 -21.89 8.34 4.56
CA ILE A 44 -20.49 8.19 5.00
C ILE A 44 -19.51 8.66 3.93
N HIS A 45 -19.80 8.39 2.66
CA HIS A 45 -18.99 8.73 1.49
C HIS A 45 -19.83 9.53 0.49
N PRO A 46 -20.09 10.84 0.73
CA PRO A 46 -21.00 11.64 -0.10
C PRO A 46 -20.56 11.76 -1.58
N GLN A 47 -19.28 11.55 -1.87
CA GLN A 47 -18.75 11.53 -3.22
C GLN A 47 -19.12 10.26 -4.03
N LEU A 48 -19.61 9.20 -3.39
CA LEU A 48 -19.89 7.91 -4.02
C LEU A 48 -21.38 7.80 -4.47
N GLN A 49 -21.82 8.69 -5.35
CA GLN A 49 -23.22 8.74 -5.82
C GLN A 49 -23.64 7.49 -6.63
N SER A 50 -22.69 6.74 -7.20
CA SER A 50 -22.96 5.44 -7.84
C SER A 50 -23.49 4.36 -6.86
N TYR A 51 -23.36 4.60 -5.56
CA TYR A 51 -23.89 3.75 -4.49
C TYR A 51 -25.10 4.37 -3.78
N ALA A 52 -25.74 5.39 -4.35
CA ALA A 52 -26.95 5.99 -3.76
C ALA A 52 -28.04 4.94 -3.53
N GLY A 53 -28.68 4.99 -2.37
CA GLY A 53 -29.69 4.01 -1.95
C GLY A 53 -29.12 2.68 -1.42
N ARG A 54 -27.81 2.50 -1.36
CA ARG A 54 -27.19 1.32 -0.74
C ARG A 54 -26.82 1.59 0.71
N GLU A 55 -27.08 0.60 1.56
CA GLU A 55 -26.74 0.62 2.98
C GLU A 55 -25.56 -0.33 3.27
N PHE A 56 -24.77 0.03 4.27
CA PHE A 56 -23.79 -0.90 4.83
C PHE A 56 -24.50 -2.00 5.61
N VAL A 57 -24.12 -3.24 5.36
CA VAL A 57 -24.63 -4.39 6.12
C VAL A 57 -23.63 -4.83 7.19
N SER A 58 -24.12 -5.47 8.25
CA SER A 58 -23.26 -6.17 9.21
C SER A 58 -22.59 -7.37 8.55
N VAL A 59 -21.33 -7.64 8.91
CA VAL A 59 -20.59 -8.79 8.37
C VAL A 59 -21.27 -10.12 8.68
N ASP A 60 -21.94 -10.23 9.82
CA ASP A 60 -22.63 -11.46 10.25
C ASP A 60 -23.92 -11.73 9.44
N SER A 61 -24.45 -10.74 8.71
CA SER A 61 -25.62 -10.90 7.84
C SER A 61 -25.28 -11.32 6.42
N ILE A 62 -23.98 -11.41 6.07
CA ILE A 62 -23.55 -11.67 4.69
C ILE A 62 -23.62 -13.16 4.37
N ASN A 63 -24.32 -13.49 3.29
CA ASN A 63 -24.19 -14.80 2.65
C ASN A 63 -23.06 -14.77 1.64
N PHE A 64 -21.96 -15.44 1.92
CA PHE A 64 -20.79 -15.51 1.05
C PHE A 64 -20.87 -16.57 -0.04
N ALA A 65 -21.96 -17.35 -0.14
CA ALA A 65 -22.05 -18.47 -1.09
C ALA A 65 -21.89 -18.03 -2.56
N ASP A 66 -22.41 -16.86 -2.91
CA ASP A 66 -22.36 -16.31 -4.28
C ASP A 66 -21.25 -15.27 -4.46
N ILE A 67 -20.43 -15.02 -3.45
CA ILE A 67 -19.32 -14.06 -3.52
C ILE A 67 -18.08 -14.76 -4.07
N GLU A 68 -17.46 -14.17 -5.09
CA GLU A 68 -16.28 -14.71 -5.75
C GLU A 68 -14.99 -14.01 -5.30
N LEU A 69 -15.08 -12.71 -4.89
CA LEU A 69 -13.96 -11.89 -4.49
C LEU A 69 -14.31 -11.07 -3.25
N VAL A 70 -13.40 -11.05 -2.26
CA VAL A 70 -13.55 -10.26 -1.05
C VAL A 70 -12.33 -9.36 -0.87
N PHE A 71 -12.57 -8.06 -0.67
CA PHE A 71 -11.59 -7.12 -0.17
C PHE A 71 -11.82 -6.90 1.32
N LEU A 72 -10.77 -7.08 2.12
CA LEU A 72 -10.79 -6.83 3.55
C LEU A 72 -10.07 -5.52 3.86
N ALA A 73 -10.80 -4.49 4.27
CA ALA A 73 -10.28 -3.20 4.71
C ALA A 73 -10.51 -3.03 6.23
N LEU A 74 -10.18 -4.06 6.99
CA LEU A 74 -10.39 -4.16 8.43
C LEU A 74 -9.18 -3.63 9.22
N PRO A 75 -9.37 -3.23 10.48
CA PRO A 75 -8.27 -3.04 11.42
C PRO A 75 -7.37 -4.29 11.53
N HIS A 76 -6.11 -4.08 11.88
CA HIS A 76 -5.15 -5.17 12.08
C HIS A 76 -5.62 -6.09 13.22
N GLY A 77 -5.52 -7.40 13.03
CA GLY A 77 -5.94 -8.43 13.97
C GLY A 77 -7.38 -8.91 13.76
N GLU A 78 -8.16 -8.31 12.85
CA GLU A 78 -9.58 -8.67 12.65
C GLU A 78 -9.82 -9.56 11.42
N SER A 79 -8.93 -9.55 10.43
CA SER A 79 -9.11 -10.30 9.18
C SER A 79 -9.13 -11.81 9.40
N ALA A 80 -8.25 -12.34 10.25
CA ALA A 80 -8.07 -13.77 10.46
C ALA A 80 -9.35 -14.48 10.90
N ALA A 81 -10.11 -13.87 11.83
CA ALA A 81 -11.34 -14.44 12.38
C ALA A 81 -12.47 -14.51 11.31
N LEU A 82 -12.53 -13.53 10.42
CA LEU A 82 -13.49 -13.53 9.31
C LEU A 82 -13.09 -14.55 8.23
N ILE A 83 -11.82 -14.58 7.85
CA ILE A 83 -11.31 -15.47 6.80
C ILE A 83 -11.58 -16.94 7.10
N ALA A 84 -11.53 -17.34 8.37
CA ALA A 84 -11.88 -18.69 8.79
C ALA A 84 -13.33 -19.09 8.49
N LYS A 85 -14.23 -18.12 8.29
CA LYS A 85 -15.65 -18.32 7.96
C LYS A 85 -15.95 -18.25 6.46
N LEU A 86 -14.99 -17.80 5.64
CA LEU A 86 -15.21 -17.63 4.20
C LEU A 86 -15.13 -18.97 3.47
N PRO A 87 -16.00 -19.19 2.46
CA PRO A 87 -15.93 -20.39 1.61
C PRO A 87 -14.59 -20.49 0.87
N ALA A 88 -14.10 -21.71 0.65
CA ALA A 88 -12.79 -21.97 0.06
C ALA A 88 -12.62 -21.44 -1.38
N HIS A 89 -13.72 -21.26 -2.11
CA HIS A 89 -13.69 -20.75 -3.48
C HIS A 89 -13.46 -19.24 -3.58
N VAL A 90 -13.65 -18.51 -2.47
CA VAL A 90 -13.57 -17.06 -2.46
C VAL A 90 -12.11 -16.61 -2.58
N LYS A 91 -11.86 -15.73 -3.56
CA LYS A 91 -10.58 -15.04 -3.67
C LYS A 91 -10.53 -13.86 -2.68
N ILE A 92 -9.38 -13.62 -2.06
CA ILE A 92 -9.25 -12.64 -0.98
C ILE A 92 -8.06 -11.73 -1.20
N VAL A 93 -8.28 -10.42 -1.09
CA VAL A 93 -7.22 -9.42 -0.96
C VAL A 93 -7.38 -8.72 0.38
N ASP A 94 -6.40 -8.93 1.27
CA ASP A 94 -6.41 -8.36 2.61
C ASP A 94 -5.55 -7.09 2.67
N LEU A 95 -6.19 -5.94 2.93
CA LEU A 95 -5.52 -4.66 3.16
C LEU A 95 -5.07 -4.52 4.62
N GLY A 96 -5.51 -5.41 5.51
CA GLY A 96 -5.00 -5.55 6.87
C GLY A 96 -3.54 -6.04 6.88
N ALA A 97 -2.93 -6.06 8.07
CA ALA A 97 -1.55 -6.52 8.21
C ALA A 97 -1.43 -8.01 8.55
N ASP A 98 -2.55 -8.68 8.82
CA ASP A 98 -2.63 -9.99 9.47
C ASP A 98 -1.79 -11.07 8.79
N TYR A 99 -1.61 -10.98 7.47
CA TYR A 99 -0.92 -12.00 6.67
C TYR A 99 0.33 -11.50 5.95
N ARG A 100 0.85 -10.30 6.32
CA ARG A 100 2.03 -9.72 5.66
C ARG A 100 3.35 -10.30 6.15
N LEU A 101 3.47 -10.49 7.47
CA LEU A 101 4.72 -10.91 8.09
C LEU A 101 4.81 -12.43 8.14
N GLU A 102 5.98 -12.97 7.78
CA GLU A 102 6.30 -14.40 7.88
C GLU A 102 6.73 -14.77 9.31
N ASP A 103 7.44 -13.85 9.97
CA ASP A 103 7.98 -14.05 11.32
C ASP A 103 6.94 -13.68 12.39
N ALA A 104 6.49 -14.71 13.13
CA ALA A 104 5.53 -14.56 14.22
C ALA A 104 6.06 -13.69 15.37
N THR A 105 7.39 -13.65 15.59
CA THR A 105 7.97 -12.81 16.65
C THR A 105 7.94 -11.33 16.30
N GLN A 106 8.12 -11.00 15.01
CA GLN A 106 7.95 -9.64 14.52
C GLN A 106 6.48 -9.20 14.55
N TRP A 107 5.56 -10.11 14.23
CA TRP A 107 4.13 -9.83 14.38
C TRP A 107 3.78 -9.51 15.84
N GLU A 108 4.15 -10.35 16.78
CA GLU A 108 3.87 -10.15 18.20
C GLU A 108 4.45 -8.82 18.72
N LYS A 109 5.68 -8.51 18.33
CA LYS A 109 6.37 -7.28 18.73
C LYS A 109 5.69 -6.00 18.23
N TYR A 110 5.22 -5.98 16.98
CA TYR A 110 4.75 -4.75 16.34
C TYR A 110 3.23 -4.60 16.29
N TYR A 111 2.49 -5.70 16.32
CA TYR A 111 1.02 -5.71 16.24
C TYR A 111 0.38 -6.31 17.50
N GLY A 112 1.05 -7.21 18.17
CA GLY A 112 0.49 -7.98 19.29
C GLY A 112 -0.44 -9.10 18.83
N GLY A 113 -0.89 -9.92 19.77
CA GLY A 113 -1.82 -11.01 19.48
C GLY A 113 -1.20 -12.18 18.73
N LYS A 114 -2.05 -13.10 18.30
CA LYS A 114 -1.64 -14.35 17.65
C LYS A 114 -1.34 -14.11 16.17
N HIS A 115 -0.19 -14.58 15.69
CA HIS A 115 0.15 -14.60 14.27
C HIS A 115 -0.78 -15.54 13.49
N ALA A 116 -1.35 -15.07 12.40
CA ALA A 116 -2.33 -15.81 11.59
C ALA A 116 -1.71 -16.62 10.45
N GLY A 117 -0.40 -16.56 10.27
CA GLY A 117 0.32 -17.06 9.10
C GLY A 117 0.68 -15.95 8.13
N SER A 118 1.18 -16.31 6.97
CA SER A 118 1.52 -15.35 5.90
C SER A 118 0.94 -15.79 4.56
N TRP A 119 0.70 -14.82 3.69
CA TRP A 119 0.29 -15.03 2.30
C TRP A 119 1.31 -14.42 1.34
N VAL A 120 1.15 -14.70 0.03
CA VAL A 120 1.94 -14.02 -0.98
C VAL A 120 1.84 -12.52 -0.81
N TYR A 121 2.99 -11.86 -0.81
CA TYR A 121 3.08 -10.41 -0.63
C TYR A 121 2.71 -9.70 -1.93
N GLY A 122 1.67 -8.89 -1.90
CA GLY A 122 1.02 -8.30 -3.06
C GLY A 122 1.70 -7.05 -3.63
N LEU A 123 2.98 -7.11 -3.97
CA LEU A 123 3.73 -6.03 -4.61
C LEU A 123 4.40 -6.56 -5.89
N PRO A 124 3.70 -6.59 -7.02
CA PRO A 124 4.15 -7.24 -8.26
C PRO A 124 5.48 -6.71 -8.81
N GLU A 125 5.75 -5.41 -8.61
CA GLU A 125 6.95 -4.71 -9.11
C GLU A 125 8.17 -4.88 -8.22
N LEU A 126 8.05 -5.57 -7.09
CA LEU A 126 9.11 -5.69 -6.08
C LEU A 126 10.35 -6.43 -6.62
N ALA A 127 10.12 -7.55 -7.31
CA ALA A 127 11.19 -8.40 -7.82
C ALA A 127 10.71 -9.25 -9.01
N ALA A 128 11.65 -9.75 -9.78
CA ALA A 128 11.38 -10.71 -10.85
C ALA A 128 10.67 -11.97 -10.30
N GLY A 129 9.58 -12.37 -10.96
CA GLY A 129 8.78 -13.54 -10.56
C GLY A 129 7.71 -13.27 -9.51
N GLN A 130 7.71 -12.12 -8.83
CA GLN A 130 6.71 -11.77 -7.81
C GLN A 130 5.30 -11.72 -8.41
N ARG A 131 5.14 -11.10 -9.57
CA ARG A 131 3.87 -11.05 -10.31
C ARG A 131 3.32 -12.44 -10.60
N GLU A 132 4.17 -13.35 -11.06
CA GLU A 132 3.77 -14.72 -11.37
C GLU A 132 3.46 -15.54 -10.10
N ALA A 133 4.11 -15.25 -8.99
CA ALA A 133 3.75 -15.83 -7.69
C ALA A 133 2.35 -15.39 -7.26
N ILE A 134 2.04 -14.11 -7.36
CA ILE A 134 0.70 -13.57 -7.03
C ILE A 134 -0.39 -14.21 -7.90
N LYS A 135 -0.18 -14.33 -9.21
CA LYS A 135 -1.17 -14.92 -10.14
C LYS A 135 -1.60 -16.35 -9.81
N LYS A 136 -0.76 -17.11 -9.11
CA LYS A 136 -1.02 -18.51 -8.75
C LYS A 136 -1.87 -18.66 -7.49
N GLU A 137 -2.07 -17.58 -6.75
CA GLU A 137 -2.72 -17.60 -5.45
C GLU A 137 -4.20 -17.19 -5.53
N ASN A 138 -4.95 -17.57 -4.51
CA ASN A 138 -6.32 -17.11 -4.29
C ASN A 138 -6.40 -16.06 -3.15
N LYS A 139 -5.32 -15.88 -2.40
CA LYS A 139 -5.25 -15.00 -1.23
C LYS A 139 -3.98 -14.18 -1.27
N VAL A 140 -4.11 -12.87 -1.12
CA VAL A 140 -2.98 -11.93 -1.22
C VAL A 140 -2.96 -11.00 -0.02
N ALA A 141 -1.80 -10.86 0.61
CA ALA A 141 -1.53 -9.84 1.61
C ALA A 141 -1.14 -8.53 0.92
N ASN A 142 -2.04 -7.54 0.94
CA ASN A 142 -1.79 -6.24 0.31
C ASN A 142 -0.82 -5.41 1.17
N PRO A 143 0.24 -4.81 0.59
CA PRO A 143 1.24 -4.05 1.33
C PRO A 143 0.68 -2.85 2.09
N GLY A 144 1.41 -2.43 3.15
CA GLY A 144 1.20 -1.13 3.76
C GLY A 144 1.72 0.01 2.88
N CYS A 145 1.12 1.20 3.01
CA CYS A 145 1.42 2.33 2.12
C CYS A 145 2.89 2.79 2.17
N TYR A 146 3.49 2.88 3.36
CA TYR A 146 4.93 3.17 3.47
C TYR A 146 5.78 2.02 2.95
N ALA A 147 5.37 0.77 3.20
CA ALA A 147 6.10 -0.39 2.72
C ALA A 147 6.12 -0.42 1.18
N THR A 148 5.01 -0.12 0.53
CA THR A 148 4.94 0.03 -0.93
C THR A 148 5.94 1.07 -1.44
N SER A 149 5.88 2.30 -0.90
CA SER A 149 6.72 3.40 -1.39
C SER A 149 8.22 3.15 -1.17
N ILE A 150 8.57 2.67 0.03
CA ILE A 150 9.98 2.48 0.42
C ILE A 150 10.58 1.27 -0.29
N SER A 151 9.85 0.15 -0.35
CA SER A 151 10.35 -1.05 -1.03
C SER A 151 10.56 -0.82 -2.52
N LEU A 152 9.61 -0.16 -3.21
CA LEU A 152 9.80 0.22 -4.62
C LEU A 152 10.93 1.24 -4.80
N GLY A 153 11.12 2.13 -3.82
CA GLY A 153 12.22 3.09 -3.87
C GLY A 153 13.61 2.46 -3.81
N ILE A 154 13.78 1.35 -3.09
CA ILE A 154 15.13 0.79 -2.83
C ILE A 154 15.41 -0.54 -3.50
N ALA A 155 14.37 -1.32 -3.85
CA ALA A 155 14.53 -2.67 -4.42
C ALA A 155 15.51 -2.75 -5.61
N PRO A 156 15.51 -1.81 -6.59
CA PRO A 156 16.46 -1.88 -7.69
C PRO A 156 17.94 -1.79 -7.28
N ALA A 157 18.21 -1.13 -6.16
CA ALA A 157 19.58 -0.80 -5.74
C ALA A 157 20.17 -1.76 -4.69
N VAL A 158 19.43 -2.75 -4.18
CA VAL A 158 19.86 -3.60 -3.03
C VAL A 158 21.18 -4.31 -3.24
N ALA A 159 21.58 -4.59 -4.50
CA ALA A 159 22.85 -5.21 -4.83
C ALA A 159 24.05 -4.22 -4.76
N HIS A 160 23.79 -2.92 -4.71
CA HIS A 160 24.79 -1.86 -4.80
C HIS A 160 24.91 -1.03 -3.52
N ILE A 161 24.12 -1.35 -2.49
CA ILE A 161 24.08 -0.61 -1.23
C ILE A 161 24.40 -1.51 -0.03
N ASP A 162 24.80 -0.87 1.05
CA ASP A 162 24.81 -1.51 2.37
C ASP A 162 23.37 -1.62 2.88
N CYS A 163 22.78 -2.82 2.82
CA CYS A 163 21.41 -3.07 3.26
C CYS A 163 21.23 -2.93 4.77
N SER A 164 22.31 -2.82 5.56
CA SER A 164 22.22 -2.56 7.01
C SER A 164 22.22 -1.06 7.35
N ASP A 165 22.45 -0.17 6.35
CA ASP A 165 22.53 1.31 6.50
C ASP A 165 21.50 2.02 5.60
N ILE A 166 20.24 1.61 5.65
CA ILE A 166 19.15 2.28 4.94
C ILE A 166 18.43 3.25 5.88
N VAL A 167 18.44 4.53 5.54
CA VAL A 167 17.76 5.59 6.32
C VAL A 167 16.60 6.13 5.51
N VAL A 168 15.43 6.23 6.13
CA VAL A 168 14.19 6.66 5.50
C VAL A 168 13.53 7.76 6.31
N VAL A 169 13.19 8.87 5.67
CA VAL A 169 12.27 9.88 6.19
C VAL A 169 11.09 9.98 5.22
N ALA A 170 9.87 9.75 5.70
CA ALA A 170 8.71 9.76 4.81
C ALA A 170 7.53 10.53 5.41
N ALA A 171 7.06 11.53 4.67
CA ALA A 171 5.88 12.31 5.02
C ALA A 171 4.62 11.67 4.44
N SER A 172 3.58 11.50 5.26
CA SER A 172 2.29 10.94 4.85
C SER A 172 1.14 11.89 5.17
N GLY A 173 0.14 11.88 4.29
CA GLY A 173 -1.14 12.52 4.54
C GLY A 173 -1.92 11.86 5.68
N THR A 174 -2.84 12.62 6.26
CA THR A 174 -3.60 12.28 7.48
C THR A 174 -4.53 11.09 7.31
N THR A 175 -5.00 10.81 6.10
CA THR A 175 -5.87 9.64 5.83
C THR A 175 -5.19 8.30 6.09
N GLY A 176 -3.85 8.26 6.10
CA GLY A 176 -3.08 7.06 6.46
C GLY A 176 -3.28 6.60 7.92
N ALA A 177 -3.73 7.49 8.80
CA ALA A 177 -4.04 7.17 10.20
C ALA A 177 -5.43 6.54 10.41
N GLY A 178 -6.21 6.35 9.33
CA GLY A 178 -7.58 5.85 9.38
C GLY A 178 -8.61 6.92 9.71
N ARG A 179 -9.90 6.54 9.66
CA ARG A 179 -11.03 7.47 9.82
C ARG A 179 -11.46 7.68 11.28
N SER A 180 -11.01 6.83 12.19
CA SER A 180 -11.38 6.95 13.60
C SER A 180 -10.95 8.31 14.15
N ALA A 181 -11.87 9.02 14.81
CA ALA A 181 -11.59 10.31 15.42
C ALA A 181 -10.54 10.20 16.53
N LYS A 182 -9.50 11.01 16.43
CA LYS A 182 -8.43 11.13 17.44
C LYS A 182 -8.09 12.61 17.62
N ILE A 183 -7.88 13.02 18.86
CA ILE A 183 -7.59 14.44 19.20
C ILE A 183 -6.38 14.94 18.42
N ASN A 184 -5.30 14.17 18.35
CA ASN A 184 -4.07 14.55 17.63
C ASN A 184 -4.20 14.55 16.09
N LEU A 185 -5.37 14.26 15.55
CA LEU A 185 -5.66 14.26 14.11
C LEU A 185 -6.76 15.24 13.72
N ILE A 186 -7.26 16.05 14.66
CA ILE A 186 -8.23 17.11 14.32
C ILE A 186 -7.52 18.26 13.58
N GLY A 187 -8.29 19.02 12.80
CA GLY A 187 -7.74 20.07 11.94
C GLY A 187 -6.85 21.06 12.67
N SER A 188 -7.22 21.50 13.89
CA SER A 188 -6.44 22.44 14.70
C SER A 188 -5.05 21.91 15.11
N GLU A 189 -4.88 20.58 15.18
CA GLU A 189 -3.61 19.95 15.55
C GLU A 189 -2.71 19.69 14.34
N VAL A 190 -3.30 19.41 13.17
CA VAL A 190 -2.52 18.98 11.99
C VAL A 190 -2.31 20.08 10.95
N MET A 191 -3.22 21.06 10.86
CA MET A 191 -3.08 22.14 9.87
C MET A 191 -1.92 23.07 10.22
N GLY A 192 -1.03 23.29 9.25
CA GLY A 192 0.15 24.14 9.43
C GLY A 192 1.28 23.51 10.24
N SER A 193 1.22 22.20 10.54
CA SER A 193 2.23 21.49 11.34
C SER A 193 2.74 20.22 10.66
N LEU A 194 4.03 19.93 10.83
CA LEU A 194 4.66 18.65 10.52
C LEU A 194 5.10 18.00 11.83
N THR A 195 4.75 16.72 12.02
CA THR A 195 5.10 16.00 13.26
C THR A 195 5.61 14.62 12.95
N SER A 196 6.79 14.24 13.47
CA SER A 196 7.22 12.84 13.45
C SER A 196 6.43 12.03 14.46
N TYR A 197 6.16 10.77 14.12
CA TYR A 197 5.44 9.84 14.99
C TYR A 197 6.03 8.44 14.88
N LYS A 198 5.84 7.61 15.91
CA LYS A 198 6.33 6.21 15.93
C LYS A 198 7.76 6.04 15.37
N PHE A 199 8.66 7.00 15.63
CA PHE A 199 10.06 6.93 15.20
C PHE A 199 10.90 6.10 16.17
N GLY A 200 12.14 5.78 15.77
CA GLY A 200 13.03 4.93 16.58
C GLY A 200 12.73 3.44 16.41
N GLY A 201 12.30 3.02 15.22
CA GLY A 201 12.13 1.60 14.86
C GLY A 201 10.83 0.96 15.35
N VAL A 202 9.88 1.74 15.88
CA VAL A 202 8.61 1.21 16.44
C VAL A 202 7.42 1.27 15.49
N HIS A 203 7.60 1.78 14.28
CA HIS A 203 6.53 1.83 13.29
C HIS A 203 6.24 0.43 12.74
N GLN A 204 4.97 0.06 12.65
CA GLN A 204 4.51 -1.28 12.24
C GLN A 204 4.92 -1.69 10.82
N HIS A 205 5.22 -0.74 9.92
CA HIS A 205 5.74 -1.06 8.60
C HIS A 205 7.25 -1.35 8.56
N THR A 206 7.99 -1.13 9.67
CA THR A 206 9.43 -1.41 9.72
C THR A 206 9.74 -2.87 9.40
N PRO A 207 9.18 -3.88 10.12
CA PRO A 207 9.48 -5.29 9.83
C PRO A 207 8.98 -5.72 8.45
N GLU A 208 7.90 -5.14 7.94
CA GLU A 208 7.35 -5.43 6.62
C GLU A 208 8.32 -5.00 5.50
N ILE A 209 8.90 -3.80 5.63
CA ILE A 209 9.89 -3.26 4.68
C ILE A 209 11.18 -4.09 4.75
N GLU A 210 11.67 -4.38 5.95
CA GLU A 210 12.88 -5.18 6.16
C GLU A 210 12.71 -6.59 5.59
N GLN A 211 11.58 -7.25 5.79
CA GLN A 211 11.26 -8.55 5.20
C GLN A 211 11.27 -8.48 3.67
N ALA A 212 10.57 -7.52 3.08
CA ALA A 212 10.48 -7.36 1.62
C ALA A 212 11.86 -7.10 0.99
N LEU A 213 12.65 -6.20 1.56
CA LEU A 213 13.98 -5.87 1.06
C LEU A 213 14.98 -7.01 1.29
N SER A 214 14.89 -7.72 2.42
CA SER A 214 15.75 -8.88 2.70
C SER A 214 15.52 -10.00 1.69
N ALA A 215 14.26 -10.24 1.31
CA ALA A 215 13.91 -11.22 0.28
C ALA A 215 14.51 -10.85 -1.09
N VAL A 216 14.47 -9.56 -1.48
CA VAL A 216 15.08 -9.11 -2.75
C VAL A 216 16.60 -9.16 -2.69
N ALA A 217 17.20 -8.72 -1.58
CA ALA A 217 18.64 -8.65 -1.40
C ALA A 217 19.29 -10.02 -1.14
N GLN A 218 18.52 -11.05 -0.79
CA GLN A 218 19.00 -12.37 -0.33
C GLN A 218 19.97 -12.26 0.86
N LYS A 219 19.80 -11.22 1.67
CA LYS A 219 20.53 -10.93 2.91
C LYS A 219 19.70 -10.03 3.79
N GLU A 220 20.02 -10.00 5.08
CA GLU A 220 19.29 -9.15 6.03
C GLU A 220 19.36 -7.67 5.63
N ALA A 221 18.21 -7.01 5.55
CA ALA A 221 18.09 -5.57 5.39
C ALA A 221 17.56 -4.95 6.68
N LYS A 222 18.09 -3.79 7.05
CA LYS A 222 17.65 -2.99 8.19
C LYS A 222 17.40 -1.56 7.78
N ILE A 223 16.35 -0.97 8.34
CA ILE A 223 16.01 0.42 8.08
C ILE A 223 15.94 1.25 9.37
N SER A 224 16.46 2.48 9.29
CA SER A 224 16.13 3.54 10.24
C SER A 224 15.00 4.38 9.65
N PHE A 225 13.77 4.17 10.14
CA PHE A 225 12.57 4.78 9.57
C PHE A 225 11.98 5.85 10.49
N THR A 226 11.85 7.07 9.95
CA THR A 226 11.19 8.20 10.60
C THR A 226 9.97 8.64 9.79
N PRO A 227 8.76 8.23 10.18
CA PRO A 227 7.54 8.70 9.55
C PRO A 227 7.16 10.10 10.05
N ILE A 228 6.63 10.92 9.14
CA ILE A 228 6.16 12.28 9.41
C ILE A 228 4.68 12.37 9.01
N LEU A 229 3.86 12.92 9.87
CA LEU A 229 2.49 13.32 9.55
C LEU A 229 2.54 14.73 8.92
N ALA A 230 2.02 14.84 7.70
CA ALA A 230 1.97 16.09 6.96
C ALA A 230 0.54 16.65 6.90
N PRO A 231 0.37 18.00 6.86
CA PRO A 231 -0.93 18.65 6.81
C PRO A 231 -1.54 18.60 5.41
N MET A 232 -1.67 17.39 4.86
CA MET A 232 -2.31 17.10 3.60
C MET A 232 -3.22 15.87 3.76
N PRO A 233 -4.33 15.77 3.01
CA PRO A 233 -5.24 14.63 3.17
C PRO A 233 -4.63 13.33 2.63
N ARG A 234 -3.97 13.36 1.48
CA ARG A 234 -3.45 12.19 0.75
C ARG A 234 -2.02 12.41 0.27
N GLY A 235 -1.32 11.32 0.06
CA GLY A 235 0.03 11.26 -0.49
C GLY A 235 1.06 10.77 0.51
N ILE A 236 2.10 10.13 0.00
CA ILE A 236 3.36 9.84 0.70
C ILE A 236 4.49 10.39 -0.16
N LEU A 237 5.41 11.14 0.47
CA LEU A 237 6.71 11.46 -0.10
C LEU A 237 7.77 10.85 0.80
N ALA A 238 8.50 9.86 0.28
CA ALA A 238 9.59 9.20 0.98
C ALA A 238 10.94 9.66 0.41
N THR A 239 11.86 10.04 1.29
CA THR A 239 13.29 10.23 0.97
C THR A 239 14.07 9.12 1.63
N ILE A 240 14.82 8.37 0.83
CA ILE A 240 15.58 7.20 1.26
C ILE A 240 17.05 7.44 0.93
N THR A 241 17.94 7.10 1.85
CA THR A 241 19.38 7.13 1.58
C THR A 241 20.05 5.89 2.11
N ALA A 242 21.03 5.37 1.37
CA ALA A 242 21.83 4.22 1.77
C ALA A 242 23.26 4.39 1.27
N LYS A 243 24.24 3.89 2.03
CA LYS A 243 25.65 3.91 1.63
C LYS A 243 25.87 2.99 0.44
N LEU A 244 26.55 3.47 -0.58
CA LEU A 244 26.96 2.65 -1.72
C LEU A 244 28.09 1.69 -1.31
N THR A 245 27.98 0.44 -1.71
CA THR A 245 29.07 -0.57 -1.61
C THR A 245 29.92 -0.62 -2.88
N THR A 246 29.40 -0.09 -3.98
CA THR A 246 30.06 0.02 -5.29
C THR A 246 29.84 1.43 -5.79
N ALA A 247 30.89 2.08 -6.24
CA ALA A 247 30.79 3.44 -6.78
C ALA A 247 29.86 3.46 -8.01
N LEU A 248 28.90 4.35 -7.99
CA LEU A 248 27.96 4.63 -9.09
C LEU A 248 27.92 6.13 -9.33
N THR A 249 27.76 6.53 -10.58
CA THR A 249 27.32 7.88 -10.92
C THR A 249 25.79 8.00 -10.83
N THR A 250 25.26 9.21 -10.74
CA THR A 250 23.81 9.45 -10.80
C THR A 250 23.18 8.83 -12.06
N GLN A 251 23.86 8.95 -13.24
CA GLN A 251 23.37 8.35 -14.48
C GLN A 251 23.29 6.82 -14.39
N GLN A 252 24.34 6.17 -13.86
CA GLN A 252 24.35 4.72 -13.69
C GLN A 252 23.26 4.24 -12.72
N ALA A 253 23.04 4.97 -11.63
CA ALA A 253 21.95 4.67 -10.72
C ALA A 253 20.59 4.83 -11.43
N HIS A 254 20.38 5.89 -12.19
CA HIS A 254 19.15 6.11 -12.95
C HIS A 254 18.92 4.99 -13.99
N ASP A 255 19.96 4.57 -14.74
CA ASP A 255 19.89 3.48 -15.72
C ASP A 255 19.53 2.14 -15.06
N LEU A 256 20.02 1.89 -13.85
CA LEU A 256 19.66 0.71 -13.05
C LEU A 256 18.15 0.68 -12.75
N TYR A 257 17.59 1.80 -12.33
CA TYR A 257 16.14 1.92 -12.08
C TYR A 257 15.32 1.85 -13.38
N ALA A 258 15.78 2.49 -14.44
CA ALA A 258 15.15 2.41 -15.75
C ALA A 258 15.06 0.96 -16.27
N LYS A 259 16.13 0.19 -16.09
CA LYS A 259 16.14 -1.24 -16.45
C LYS A 259 15.18 -2.07 -15.59
N HIS A 260 15.16 -1.82 -14.28
CA HIS A 260 14.32 -2.58 -13.35
C HIS A 260 12.83 -2.36 -13.62
N TYR A 261 12.43 -1.12 -13.91
CA TYR A 261 11.03 -0.73 -14.09
C TYR A 261 10.59 -0.57 -15.55
N ALA A 262 11.39 -1.05 -16.52
CA ALA A 262 11.14 -0.84 -17.96
C ALA A 262 9.77 -1.28 -18.45
N HIS A 263 9.13 -2.24 -17.78
CA HIS A 263 7.84 -2.83 -18.18
C HIS A 263 6.76 -2.66 -17.11
N GLU A 264 6.95 -1.75 -16.16
CA GLU A 264 6.02 -1.55 -15.05
C GLU A 264 5.02 -0.43 -15.35
N PHE A 265 3.73 -0.76 -15.48
CA PHE A 265 2.66 0.20 -15.80
C PHE A 265 2.53 1.33 -14.79
N PHE A 266 2.82 1.03 -13.52
CA PHE A 266 2.52 1.94 -12.42
C PHE A 266 3.74 2.67 -11.87
N VAL A 267 4.94 2.43 -12.40
CA VAL A 267 6.17 3.08 -11.94
C VAL A 267 6.68 4.04 -13.00
N ASP A 268 6.72 5.32 -12.65
CA ASP A 268 7.29 6.39 -13.46
C ASP A 268 8.64 6.79 -12.87
N LEU A 269 9.72 6.34 -13.49
CA LEU A 269 11.05 6.89 -13.21
C LEU A 269 11.14 8.24 -13.93
N LEU A 270 11.26 9.31 -13.16
CA LEU A 270 11.28 10.65 -13.71
C LEU A 270 12.62 10.97 -14.40
N PRO A 271 12.63 11.80 -15.45
CA PRO A 271 13.86 12.30 -16.03
C PRO A 271 14.75 12.97 -14.97
N LEU A 272 16.07 12.88 -15.14
CA LEU A 272 17.02 13.51 -14.24
C LEU A 272 16.71 15.00 -14.03
N GLY A 273 16.71 15.43 -12.77
CA GLY A 273 16.40 16.81 -12.38
C GLY A 273 14.91 17.08 -12.11
N GLN A 274 13.99 16.17 -12.47
CA GLN A 274 12.57 16.28 -12.09
C GLN A 274 12.33 15.56 -10.76
N MET A 275 11.50 16.15 -9.90
CA MET A 275 11.22 15.61 -8.56
C MET A 275 9.80 15.06 -8.46
N PRO A 276 9.62 13.91 -7.77
CA PRO A 276 8.31 13.36 -7.46
C PRO A 276 7.46 14.33 -6.64
N LYS A 277 6.15 14.36 -6.93
CA LYS A 277 5.18 15.19 -6.21
C LYS A 277 3.96 14.37 -5.80
N THR A 278 3.53 14.50 -4.56
CA THR A 278 2.32 13.81 -4.07
C THR A 278 1.08 14.20 -4.86
N SER A 279 0.92 15.49 -5.22
CA SER A 279 -0.21 15.96 -6.01
C SER A 279 -0.26 15.34 -7.42
N ALA A 280 0.89 15.04 -8.02
CA ALA A 280 0.94 14.44 -9.35
C ALA A 280 0.44 12.99 -9.40
N VAL A 281 0.46 12.27 -8.27
CA VAL A 281 0.03 10.86 -8.18
C VAL A 281 -1.30 10.69 -7.44
N THR A 282 -1.87 11.75 -6.86
CA THR A 282 -3.13 11.69 -6.13
C THR A 282 -4.25 11.15 -7.00
N GLY A 283 -5.01 10.15 -6.50
CA GLY A 283 -6.14 9.51 -7.19
C GLY A 283 -5.74 8.45 -8.22
N SER A 284 -4.45 8.24 -8.47
CA SER A 284 -3.93 7.23 -9.39
C SER A 284 -3.30 6.04 -8.68
N ASN A 285 -2.96 5.00 -9.45
CA ASN A 285 -2.15 3.87 -8.98
C ASN A 285 -0.65 4.04 -9.30
N LYS A 286 -0.20 5.26 -9.58
CA LYS A 286 1.18 5.56 -9.97
C LYS A 286 2.12 5.75 -8.80
N VAL A 287 3.39 5.41 -9.07
CA VAL A 287 4.56 5.71 -8.24
C VAL A 287 5.48 6.59 -9.06
N GLN A 288 5.85 7.75 -8.55
CA GLN A 288 6.93 8.55 -9.13
C GLN A 288 8.22 8.34 -8.35
N ILE A 289 9.31 8.05 -9.05
CA ILE A 289 10.64 7.82 -8.47
C ILE A 289 11.65 8.74 -9.13
N GLN A 290 12.55 9.30 -8.32
CA GLN A 290 13.78 9.94 -8.77
C GLN A 290 14.94 9.41 -7.93
N VAL A 291 16.09 9.19 -8.56
CA VAL A 291 17.30 8.68 -7.94
C VAL A 291 18.50 9.56 -8.27
N ALA A 292 19.37 9.73 -7.30
CA ALA A 292 20.65 10.40 -7.48
C ALA A 292 21.74 9.75 -6.60
N VAL A 293 22.97 10.02 -6.90
CA VAL A 293 24.11 9.70 -6.05
C VAL A 293 24.66 11.01 -5.47
N ASP A 294 24.70 11.08 -4.15
CA ASP A 294 25.47 12.10 -3.45
C ASP A 294 26.94 11.69 -3.46
N GLU A 295 27.70 12.25 -4.40
CA GLU A 295 29.12 11.92 -4.59
C GLU A 295 29.97 12.34 -3.39
N HIS A 296 29.57 13.37 -2.65
CA HIS A 296 30.29 13.86 -1.47
C HIS A 296 30.27 12.84 -0.33
N THR A 297 29.13 12.20 -0.11
CA THR A 297 28.94 11.23 0.97
C THR A 297 28.97 9.77 0.50
N GLN A 298 29.07 9.53 -0.81
CA GLN A 298 28.97 8.22 -1.45
C GLN A 298 27.68 7.48 -1.08
N ARG A 299 26.57 8.21 -1.10
CA ARG A 299 25.27 7.65 -0.79
C ARG A 299 24.32 7.70 -1.99
N LEU A 300 23.57 6.64 -2.16
CA LEU A 300 22.37 6.65 -2.99
C LEU A 300 21.30 7.48 -2.28
N VAL A 301 20.60 8.33 -3.01
CA VAL A 301 19.46 9.11 -2.53
C VAL A 301 18.28 8.86 -3.48
N VAL A 302 17.16 8.43 -2.92
CA VAL A 302 15.93 8.14 -3.69
C VAL A 302 14.77 8.95 -3.14
N SER A 303 14.02 9.57 -4.01
CA SER A 303 12.75 10.22 -3.68
C SER A 303 11.60 9.46 -4.33
N VAL A 304 10.54 9.18 -3.58
CA VAL A 304 9.39 8.40 -4.04
C VAL A 304 8.10 9.11 -3.63
N ALA A 305 7.18 9.30 -4.58
CA ALA A 305 5.83 9.77 -4.29
C ALA A 305 4.78 8.74 -4.71
N ILE A 306 3.81 8.50 -3.84
CA ILE A 306 2.61 7.69 -4.10
C ILE A 306 1.38 8.36 -3.50
N ASP A 307 0.20 7.95 -3.96
CA ASP A 307 -1.04 8.16 -3.22
C ASP A 307 -1.21 7.05 -2.18
N ASN A 308 -1.27 7.41 -0.89
CA ASN A 308 -1.37 6.44 0.20
C ASN A 308 -2.67 5.62 0.20
N LEU A 309 -3.75 6.12 -0.41
CA LEU A 309 -5.01 5.38 -0.60
C LEU A 309 -5.10 4.71 -1.98
N GLY A 310 -4.40 5.22 -3.01
CA GLY A 310 -4.26 4.62 -4.34
C GLY A 310 -3.27 3.46 -4.32
N LYS A 311 -2.06 3.67 -4.86
CA LYS A 311 -0.97 2.66 -4.87
C LYS A 311 -0.59 2.18 -3.46
N GLY A 312 -0.77 3.00 -2.45
CA GLY A 312 -0.50 2.62 -1.06
C GLY A 312 -1.55 1.70 -0.41
N ALA A 313 -2.73 1.52 -0.99
CA ALA A 313 -3.82 0.72 -0.39
C ALA A 313 -4.78 0.16 -1.44
N ALA A 314 -5.87 0.88 -1.76
CA ALA A 314 -6.98 0.38 -2.57
C ALA A 314 -6.59 0.09 -4.02
N GLY A 315 -5.80 0.96 -4.65
CA GLY A 315 -5.33 0.74 -6.01
C GLY A 315 -4.44 -0.49 -6.12
N GLN A 316 -3.50 -0.67 -5.17
CA GLN A 316 -2.69 -1.89 -5.09
C GLN A 316 -3.55 -3.13 -4.86
N ALA A 317 -4.60 -3.03 -4.03
CA ALA A 317 -5.49 -4.15 -3.78
C ALA A 317 -6.26 -4.57 -5.05
N ILE A 318 -6.73 -3.63 -5.86
CA ILE A 318 -7.37 -3.92 -7.15
C ILE A 318 -6.36 -4.50 -8.15
N GLN A 319 -5.14 -3.98 -8.21
CA GLN A 319 -4.07 -4.55 -9.01
C GLN A 319 -3.81 -6.02 -8.66
N ASN A 320 -3.74 -6.35 -7.37
CA ASN A 320 -3.59 -7.72 -6.89
C ASN A 320 -4.82 -8.58 -7.25
N ALA A 321 -6.03 -8.05 -7.08
CA ALA A 321 -7.26 -8.74 -7.46
C ALA A 321 -7.30 -9.04 -8.96
N ASN A 322 -6.88 -8.11 -9.81
CA ASN A 322 -6.78 -8.34 -11.25
C ASN A 322 -5.85 -9.52 -11.56
N LEU A 323 -4.68 -9.57 -10.92
CA LEU A 323 -3.70 -10.64 -11.12
C LEU A 323 -4.24 -12.01 -10.70
N ILE A 324 -4.80 -12.15 -9.50
CA ILE A 324 -5.35 -13.44 -9.03
C ILE A 324 -6.60 -13.86 -9.77
N CYS A 325 -7.30 -12.92 -10.42
CA CYS A 325 -8.47 -13.19 -11.26
C CYS A 325 -8.12 -13.40 -12.73
N GLY A 326 -6.84 -13.34 -13.12
CA GLY A 326 -6.40 -13.52 -14.50
C GLY A 326 -6.82 -12.40 -15.45
N LEU A 327 -7.05 -11.20 -14.92
CA LEU A 327 -7.41 -10.00 -15.68
C LEU A 327 -6.16 -9.19 -16.06
N ALA A 328 -6.33 -8.23 -16.97
CA ALA A 328 -5.28 -7.23 -17.22
C ALA A 328 -5.00 -6.43 -15.94
N GLU A 329 -3.73 -6.36 -15.56
CA GLU A 329 -3.28 -5.82 -14.27
C GLU A 329 -3.76 -4.40 -13.99
N ASN A 330 -3.90 -3.58 -15.02
CA ASN A 330 -4.35 -2.18 -14.97
C ASN A 330 -5.87 -1.99 -15.12
N SER A 331 -6.66 -3.07 -15.21
CA SER A 331 -8.12 -2.95 -15.35
C SER A 331 -8.72 -2.13 -14.20
N GLY A 332 -9.54 -1.13 -14.54
CA GLY A 332 -10.22 -0.26 -13.57
C GLY A 332 -9.32 0.67 -12.76
N LEU A 333 -8.03 0.79 -13.11
CA LEU A 333 -7.06 1.61 -12.40
C LEU A 333 -6.65 2.84 -13.23
N ALA A 334 -6.68 4.02 -12.58
CA ALA A 334 -6.23 5.26 -13.19
C ALA A 334 -4.69 5.29 -13.26
N LEU A 335 -4.18 5.68 -14.43
CA LEU A 335 -2.75 5.93 -14.67
C LEU A 335 -2.39 7.39 -14.37
N ASP A 336 -3.33 8.31 -14.55
CA ASP A 336 -3.10 9.74 -14.34
C ASP A 336 -3.64 10.18 -12.99
N GLY A 337 -2.86 10.99 -12.28
CA GLY A 337 -3.30 11.66 -11.07
C GLY A 337 -4.23 12.83 -11.38
N ILE A 338 -5.05 13.22 -10.39
CA ILE A 338 -5.99 14.35 -10.54
C ILE A 338 -5.30 15.72 -10.51
N GLY A 339 -4.01 15.74 -10.18
CA GLY A 339 -3.25 17.00 -10.08
C GLY A 339 -3.58 17.80 -8.83
N ALA A 340 -3.15 19.07 -8.81
CA ALA A 340 -3.42 20.05 -7.75
C ALA A 340 -4.52 21.02 -8.18
#